data_f825e6d89a46790dd326af486b1743cd
#
_entry.id   f825e6d89a46790dd326af486b1743cd
#
_cell.length_a   1.000
_cell.length_b   1.000
_cell.length_c   1.000
_cell.angle_alpha   90.00
_cell.angle_beta   90.00
_cell.angle_gamma   90.00
#
_symmetry.space_group_name_H-M   'P 1'
#
loop_
_entity.id
_entity.type
_entity.pdbx_description
1 polymer ?
#
loop_
_entity_poly.entity_id
_entity_poly.type
_entity_poly.pdbx_seq_one_letter_code
_entity_poly.pdbx_strand_id
1 'polypeptide(L)'
;MPQVKEQQHVAKVKINRPFSLLGENVGVGERKTLALEAAKLYTHSPLNIPIEVVNGVMEGPVLMVCAAIHGDELNGVEVVRQLLAKIDPSQLRGTIIAVPIVNVFGFIHKSRYLPDRRDMNRSFPGSERGSLAGRMAYMFFNQVAVHCTHIIDLHTGAIHRTNLPQIRANLEDEATAEMAKAFGTPAVINASLRNGSLRSEAANLGIPVITYEAGEALRFDPIAIAAGVQGVDYVMR
;
A
#
# COMPACT_ATOMS: atom_id res chain seq x y z
N MET A 1 -25.19 0.68 52.17
CA MET A 1 -24.13 0.71 51.13
C MET A 1 -24.81 0.89 49.76
N PRO A 2 -24.61 1.99 49.03
CA PRO A 2 -25.20 2.14 47.71
C PRO A 2 -24.40 1.36 46.71
N GLN A 3 -25.08 0.51 45.92
CA GLN A 3 -24.51 -0.19 44.79
C GLN A 3 -24.22 0.82 43.67
N VAL A 4 -22.95 1.01 43.32
CA VAL A 4 -22.51 1.74 42.14
C VAL A 4 -22.79 0.85 40.93
N LYS A 5 -23.78 1.20 40.11
CA LYS A 5 -24.00 0.60 38.80
C LYS A 5 -22.94 1.17 37.88
N GLU A 6 -21.91 0.38 37.56
CA GLU A 6 -21.02 0.63 36.43
C GLU A 6 -21.84 0.61 35.13
N GLN A 7 -22.11 1.77 34.59
CA GLN A 7 -22.61 1.89 33.21
C GLN A 7 -21.45 1.62 32.28
N GLN A 8 -21.35 0.39 31.79
CA GLN A 8 -20.48 0.08 30.66
C GLN A 8 -20.96 0.90 29.43
N HIS A 9 -20.21 1.95 29.11
CA HIS A 9 -20.38 2.66 27.85
C HIS A 9 -19.91 1.76 26.71
N VAL A 10 -20.81 0.95 26.16
CA VAL A 10 -20.56 0.27 24.89
C VAL A 10 -20.52 1.35 23.80
N ALA A 11 -19.34 1.70 23.35
CA ALA A 11 -19.18 2.63 22.23
C ALA A 11 -19.96 2.09 21.03
N LYS A 12 -20.94 2.84 20.54
CA LYS A 12 -21.72 2.46 19.35
C LYS A 12 -20.76 2.37 18.17
N VAL A 13 -20.60 1.17 17.61
CA VAL A 13 -19.86 0.96 16.37
C VAL A 13 -20.55 1.78 15.27
N LYS A 14 -19.81 2.71 14.69
CA LYS A 14 -20.31 3.49 13.55
C LYS A 14 -20.18 2.67 12.27
N ILE A 15 -21.25 2.70 11.47
CA ILE A 15 -21.27 2.05 10.14
C ILE A 15 -20.46 2.90 9.18
N ASN A 16 -19.66 2.24 8.32
CA ASN A 16 -18.87 2.88 7.30
C ASN A 16 -19.77 3.51 6.22
N ARG A 17 -19.15 4.22 5.28
CA ARG A 17 -19.82 4.87 4.14
C ARG A 17 -19.36 4.22 2.83
N PRO A 18 -20.16 4.31 1.76
CA PRO A 18 -19.66 3.95 0.43
C PRO A 18 -18.38 4.71 0.12
N PHE A 19 -17.41 4.00 -0.45
CA PHE A 19 -16.10 4.56 -0.80
C PHE A 19 -16.01 4.75 -2.32
N SER A 20 -15.58 5.93 -2.77
CA SER A 20 -15.45 6.23 -4.20
C SER A 20 -14.00 6.31 -4.59
N LEU A 21 -13.61 5.59 -5.64
CA LEU A 21 -12.27 5.62 -6.23
C LEU A 21 -12.37 5.44 -7.75
N LEU A 22 -11.61 6.20 -8.54
CA LEU A 22 -11.58 6.13 -10.01
C LEU A 22 -12.98 6.26 -10.66
N GLY A 23 -13.88 7.05 -10.08
CA GLY A 23 -15.25 7.22 -10.55
C GLY A 23 -16.21 6.07 -10.22
N GLU A 24 -15.73 5.04 -9.55
CA GLU A 24 -16.50 3.87 -9.13
C GLU A 24 -16.87 3.95 -7.64
N ASN A 25 -18.06 3.46 -7.29
CA ASN A 25 -18.49 3.35 -5.90
C ASN A 25 -18.36 1.91 -5.42
N VAL A 26 -17.86 1.74 -4.20
CA VAL A 26 -17.76 0.47 -3.48
C VAL A 26 -18.65 0.56 -2.25
N GLY A 27 -19.69 -0.24 -2.20
CA GLY A 27 -20.67 -0.26 -1.11
C GLY A 27 -20.06 -0.72 0.22
N VAL A 28 -20.78 -0.49 1.31
CA VAL A 28 -20.41 -0.97 2.64
C VAL A 28 -20.46 -2.49 2.69
N GLY A 29 -19.40 -3.14 3.15
CA GLY A 29 -19.26 -4.60 3.16
C GLY A 29 -18.97 -5.19 1.77
N GLU A 30 -18.62 -4.37 0.78
CA GLU A 30 -18.34 -4.78 -0.60
C GLU A 30 -16.84 -4.85 -0.90
N ARG A 31 -16.52 -5.72 -1.87
CA ARG A 31 -15.20 -5.79 -2.51
C ARG A 31 -15.36 -5.55 -4.00
N LYS A 32 -14.50 -4.73 -4.59
CA LYS A 32 -14.55 -4.41 -6.02
C LYS A 32 -13.16 -4.29 -6.60
N THR A 33 -12.95 -4.92 -7.76
CA THR A 33 -11.73 -4.75 -8.54
C THR A 33 -11.89 -3.57 -9.48
N LEU A 34 -10.93 -2.65 -9.44
CA LEU A 34 -10.84 -1.45 -10.28
C LEU A 34 -9.58 -1.53 -11.14
N ALA A 35 -9.55 -0.73 -12.19
CA ALA A 35 -8.43 -0.66 -13.12
C ALA A 35 -8.05 0.81 -13.35
N LEU A 36 -6.82 1.17 -12.97
CA LEU A 36 -6.25 2.46 -13.33
C LEU A 36 -5.49 2.29 -14.65
N GLU A 37 -5.98 2.91 -15.74
CA GLU A 37 -5.33 2.83 -17.06
C GLU A 37 -3.97 3.55 -17.02
N ALA A 38 -2.89 2.76 -17.01
CA ALA A 38 -1.52 3.27 -16.97
C ALA A 38 -1.02 3.73 -18.34
N ALA A 39 -1.40 3.02 -19.40
CA ALA A 39 -1.02 3.30 -20.78
C ALA A 39 -1.87 2.47 -21.76
N LYS A 40 -1.67 2.75 -23.05
CA LYS A 40 -2.15 1.87 -24.14
C LYS A 40 -0.96 1.23 -24.83
N LEU A 41 -1.06 -0.06 -25.09
CA LEU A 41 -0.12 -0.79 -25.92
C LEU A 41 -0.32 -0.40 -27.40
N TYR A 42 0.66 -0.71 -28.24
CA TYR A 42 0.54 -0.49 -29.70
C TYR A 42 -0.61 -1.28 -30.35
N THR A 43 -1.10 -2.32 -29.66
CA THR A 43 -2.31 -3.07 -30.03
C THR A 43 -3.60 -2.36 -29.65
N HIS A 44 -3.54 -1.13 -29.12
CA HIS A 44 -4.64 -0.38 -28.52
C HIS A 44 -5.26 -1.00 -27.26
N SER A 45 -4.75 -2.12 -26.78
CA SER A 45 -5.17 -2.72 -25.52
C SER A 45 -4.71 -1.86 -24.34
N PRO A 46 -5.57 -1.60 -23.33
CA PRO A 46 -5.16 -0.86 -22.14
C PRO A 46 -4.17 -1.70 -21.32
N LEU A 47 -3.16 -1.05 -20.77
CA LEU A 47 -2.31 -1.59 -19.72
C LEU A 47 -2.73 -0.97 -18.40
N ASN A 48 -3.32 -1.76 -17.53
CA ASN A 48 -3.94 -1.30 -16.30
C ASN A 48 -3.12 -1.67 -15.07
N ILE A 49 -3.09 -0.77 -14.08
CA ILE A 49 -2.70 -1.09 -12.71
C ILE A 49 -3.93 -1.69 -12.02
N PRO A 50 -3.86 -2.96 -11.57
CA PRO A 50 -4.97 -3.60 -10.88
C PRO A 50 -5.09 -3.05 -9.45
N ILE A 51 -6.29 -2.68 -9.05
CA ILE A 51 -6.59 -2.17 -7.71
C ILE A 51 -7.78 -2.94 -7.16
N GLU A 52 -7.65 -3.48 -5.96
CA GLU A 52 -8.76 -4.07 -5.26
C GLU A 52 -9.13 -3.21 -4.05
N VAL A 53 -10.38 -2.80 -3.99
CA VAL A 53 -10.94 -2.03 -2.87
C VAL A 53 -11.84 -2.95 -2.06
N VAL A 54 -11.57 -3.04 -0.76
CA VAL A 54 -12.40 -3.74 0.21
C VAL A 54 -12.93 -2.71 1.19
N ASN A 55 -14.22 -2.39 1.11
CA ASN A 55 -14.86 -1.42 1.97
C ASN A 55 -15.57 -2.14 3.12
N GLY A 56 -15.03 -2.03 4.33
CA GLY A 56 -15.55 -2.70 5.52
C GLY A 56 -16.89 -2.15 6.01
N VAL A 57 -17.55 -2.89 6.89
CA VAL A 57 -18.84 -2.46 7.49
C VAL A 57 -18.67 -1.44 8.60
N MET A 58 -17.54 -1.39 9.26
CA MET A 58 -17.27 -0.46 10.39
C MET A 58 -16.49 0.76 9.89
N GLU A 59 -16.86 1.97 10.35
CA GLU A 59 -16.11 3.20 10.08
C GLU A 59 -14.68 3.09 10.59
N GLY A 60 -13.70 3.50 9.76
CA GLY A 60 -12.28 3.45 10.09
C GLY A 60 -11.40 4.10 9.03
N PRO A 61 -10.09 3.93 9.13
CA PRO A 61 -9.13 4.51 8.19
C PRO A 61 -9.21 3.89 6.79
N VAL A 62 -8.60 4.59 5.82
CA VAL A 62 -8.35 4.07 4.47
C VAL A 62 -6.88 3.69 4.38
N LEU A 63 -6.58 2.39 4.40
CA LEU A 63 -5.23 1.87 4.32
C LEU A 63 -4.92 1.40 2.90
N MET A 64 -3.90 1.98 2.28
CA MET A 64 -3.34 1.43 1.05
C MET A 64 -2.22 0.44 1.37
N VAL A 65 -2.27 -0.73 0.74
CA VAL A 65 -1.17 -1.70 0.71
C VAL A 65 -0.76 -1.88 -0.74
N CYS A 66 0.42 -1.37 -1.11
CA CYS A 66 0.91 -1.44 -2.47
C CYS A 66 2.23 -2.21 -2.55
N ALA A 67 2.51 -2.77 -3.73
CA ALA A 67 3.71 -3.53 -4.01
C ALA A 67 4.18 -3.33 -5.45
N ALA A 68 5.36 -3.82 -5.75
CA ALA A 68 5.98 -3.78 -7.06
C ALA A 68 5.99 -2.38 -7.69
N ILE A 69 6.30 -1.32 -6.92
CA ILE A 69 6.77 -0.04 -7.46
C ILE A 69 8.07 -0.26 -8.23
N HIS A 70 8.88 -1.21 -7.78
CA HIS A 70 9.95 -1.82 -8.56
C HIS A 70 9.44 -3.17 -9.08
N GLY A 71 9.41 -3.34 -10.40
CA GLY A 71 8.72 -4.47 -11.01
C GLY A 71 9.37 -5.85 -10.79
N ASP A 72 10.61 -5.87 -10.32
CA ASP A 72 11.36 -7.08 -9.97
C ASP A 72 11.18 -7.51 -8.49
N GLU A 73 10.49 -6.72 -7.66
CA GLU A 73 10.29 -6.99 -6.24
C GLU A 73 8.97 -7.74 -6.00
N LEU A 74 9.03 -9.08 -5.97
CA LEU A 74 7.85 -9.95 -6.09
C LEU A 74 7.18 -10.33 -4.76
N ASN A 75 7.90 -10.32 -3.63
CA ASN A 75 7.35 -10.77 -2.34
C ASN A 75 6.10 -10.00 -1.95
N GLY A 76 6.10 -8.67 -2.15
CA GLY A 76 4.96 -7.82 -1.85
C GLY A 76 3.70 -8.16 -2.64
N VAL A 77 3.85 -8.61 -3.89
CA VAL A 77 2.71 -9.06 -4.72
C VAL A 77 2.01 -10.25 -4.08
N GLU A 78 2.79 -11.21 -3.61
CA GLU A 78 2.25 -12.39 -2.93
C GLU A 78 1.69 -12.06 -1.54
N VAL A 79 2.30 -11.11 -0.81
CA VAL A 79 1.74 -10.59 0.45
C VAL A 79 0.34 -10.03 0.21
N VAL A 80 0.17 -9.15 -0.79
CA VAL A 80 -1.13 -8.56 -1.13
C VAL A 80 -2.14 -9.64 -1.52
N ARG A 81 -1.75 -10.62 -2.35
CA ARG A 81 -2.63 -11.73 -2.74
C ARG A 81 -3.12 -12.53 -1.55
N GLN A 82 -2.22 -12.89 -0.61
CA GLN A 82 -2.58 -13.66 0.59
C GLN A 82 -3.43 -12.83 1.56
N LEU A 83 -3.13 -11.53 1.70
CA LEU A 83 -3.93 -10.61 2.50
C LEU A 83 -5.38 -10.58 2.00
N LEU A 84 -5.57 -10.32 0.71
CA LEU A 84 -6.90 -10.25 0.09
C LEU A 84 -7.70 -11.55 0.24
N ALA A 85 -7.05 -12.71 0.23
CA ALA A 85 -7.70 -13.99 0.45
C ALA A 85 -8.25 -14.18 1.88
N LYS A 86 -7.72 -13.41 2.86
CA LYS A 86 -8.10 -13.51 4.28
C LYS A 86 -9.09 -12.44 4.72
N ILE A 87 -9.16 -11.30 4.03
CA ILE A 87 -10.02 -10.19 4.44
C ILE A 87 -11.48 -10.53 4.19
N ASP A 88 -12.27 -10.47 5.27
CA ASP A 88 -13.73 -10.50 5.22
C ASP A 88 -14.24 -9.06 5.38
N PRO A 89 -14.90 -8.48 4.37
CA PRO A 89 -15.44 -7.13 4.46
C PRO A 89 -16.42 -6.94 5.63
N SER A 90 -17.11 -8.00 6.05
CA SER A 90 -18.06 -7.94 7.16
C SER A 90 -17.41 -7.74 8.54
N GLN A 91 -16.11 -8.04 8.65
CA GLN A 91 -15.32 -7.89 9.87
C GLN A 91 -14.34 -6.71 9.81
N LEU A 92 -14.21 -6.09 8.64
CA LEU A 92 -13.23 -5.04 8.40
C LEU A 92 -13.70 -3.70 8.98
N ARG A 93 -12.78 -3.00 9.65
CA ARG A 93 -12.91 -1.60 10.02
C ARG A 93 -12.17 -0.72 9.00
N GLY A 94 -12.87 0.25 8.42
CA GLY A 94 -12.33 1.13 7.38
C GLY A 94 -12.32 0.49 6.00
N THR A 95 -11.39 0.94 5.18
CA THR A 95 -11.28 0.54 3.76
C THR A 95 -9.86 0.13 3.45
N ILE A 96 -9.68 -0.96 2.72
CA ILE A 96 -8.39 -1.38 2.17
C ILE A 96 -8.36 -1.07 0.68
N ILE A 97 -7.31 -0.39 0.24
CA ILE A 97 -6.94 -0.23 -1.18
C ILE A 97 -5.71 -1.09 -1.42
N ALA A 98 -5.86 -2.23 -2.07
CA ALA A 98 -4.77 -3.15 -2.34
C ALA A 98 -4.31 -3.00 -3.80
N VAL A 99 -3.01 -2.70 -3.98
CA VAL A 99 -2.39 -2.51 -5.30
C VAL A 99 -1.21 -3.48 -5.44
N PRO A 100 -1.45 -4.70 -5.91
CA PRO A 100 -0.40 -5.72 -5.94
C PRO A 100 0.76 -5.38 -6.87
N ILE A 101 0.50 -4.61 -7.94
CA ILE A 101 1.51 -4.27 -8.94
C ILE A 101 1.30 -2.83 -9.37
N VAL A 102 2.16 -1.92 -8.86
CA VAL A 102 2.12 -0.51 -9.24
C VAL A 102 2.85 -0.29 -10.57
N ASN A 103 4.04 -0.84 -10.74
CA ASN A 103 4.82 -0.75 -11.98
C ASN A 103 4.58 -1.96 -12.88
N VAL A 104 3.45 -1.96 -13.58
CA VAL A 104 3.06 -3.05 -14.48
C VAL A 104 4.06 -3.30 -15.60
N PHE A 105 4.71 -2.27 -16.13
CA PHE A 105 5.77 -2.41 -17.15
C PHE A 105 6.99 -3.15 -16.58
N GLY A 106 7.50 -2.66 -15.44
CA GLY A 106 8.63 -3.28 -14.77
C GLY A 106 8.35 -4.73 -14.38
N PHE A 107 7.13 -5.01 -13.92
CA PHE A 107 6.72 -6.36 -13.53
C PHE A 107 6.75 -7.34 -14.71
N ILE A 108 6.20 -6.95 -15.87
CA ILE A 108 6.20 -7.77 -17.08
C ILE A 108 7.63 -8.05 -17.54
N HIS A 109 8.50 -7.04 -17.48
CA HIS A 109 9.89 -7.15 -17.90
C HIS A 109 10.85 -7.63 -16.81
N LYS A 110 10.34 -7.93 -15.61
CA LYS A 110 11.14 -8.33 -14.43
C LYS A 110 12.27 -7.34 -14.15
N SER A 111 11.95 -6.06 -14.25
CA SER A 111 12.87 -4.94 -14.11
C SER A 111 12.44 -4.01 -13.01
N ARG A 112 13.40 -3.48 -12.26
CA ARG A 112 13.18 -2.40 -11.31
C ARG A 112 12.58 -1.17 -11.98
N TYR A 113 13.00 -0.88 -13.20
CA TYR A 113 12.75 0.37 -13.91
C TYR A 113 11.56 0.25 -14.88
N LEU A 114 11.03 1.41 -15.27
CA LEU A 114 10.11 1.53 -16.40
C LEU A 114 10.89 1.46 -17.76
N PRO A 115 10.18 1.37 -18.89
CA PRO A 115 10.80 1.36 -20.23
C PRO A 115 11.68 2.58 -20.55
N ASP A 116 11.39 3.73 -19.94
CA ASP A 116 12.22 4.94 -20.02
C ASP A 116 13.48 4.90 -19.13
N ARG A 117 13.79 3.74 -18.54
CA ARG A 117 14.92 3.47 -17.63
C ARG A 117 14.92 4.29 -16.34
N ARG A 118 13.79 4.86 -15.96
CA ARG A 118 13.64 5.64 -14.73
C ARG A 118 13.07 4.79 -13.61
N ASP A 119 13.50 5.12 -12.38
CA ASP A 119 12.95 4.57 -11.15
C ASP A 119 11.66 5.34 -10.81
N MET A 120 10.52 4.63 -10.76
CA MET A 120 9.24 5.24 -10.40
C MET A 120 9.28 5.84 -9.00
N ASN A 121 9.98 5.17 -8.06
CA ASN A 121 10.12 5.65 -6.68
C ASN A 121 11.20 6.75 -6.53
N ARG A 122 11.50 7.45 -7.63
CA ARG A 122 12.28 8.71 -7.72
C ARG A 122 11.56 9.74 -8.59
N SER A 123 10.32 9.44 -8.96
CA SER A 123 9.58 10.25 -9.92
C SER A 123 8.31 10.86 -9.35
N PHE A 124 7.99 10.61 -8.06
CA PHE A 124 6.86 11.23 -7.36
C PHE A 124 7.14 12.71 -7.03
N PRO A 125 6.11 13.59 -7.00
CA PRO A 125 4.70 13.33 -7.32
C PRO A 125 4.46 13.16 -8.83
N GLY A 126 5.45 13.38 -9.65
CA GLY A 126 5.38 13.28 -11.09
C GLY A 126 4.73 14.48 -11.77
N SER A 127 4.30 14.30 -13.02
CA SER A 127 3.64 15.33 -13.81
C SER A 127 2.91 14.71 -15.00
N GLU A 128 1.78 15.26 -15.40
CA GLU A 128 0.97 14.79 -16.55
C GLU A 128 1.74 14.76 -17.87
N ARG A 129 2.68 15.68 -18.05
CA ARG A 129 3.46 15.87 -19.29
C ARG A 129 4.92 15.46 -19.15
N GLY A 130 5.26 14.74 -18.08
CA GLY A 130 6.61 14.29 -17.79
C GLY A 130 7.05 13.03 -18.58
N SER A 131 8.18 12.46 -18.14
CA SER A 131 8.62 11.12 -18.58
C SER A 131 7.55 10.07 -18.30
N LEU A 132 7.68 8.87 -18.86
CA LEU A 132 6.74 7.77 -18.58
C LEU A 132 6.66 7.50 -17.07
N ALA A 133 7.81 7.42 -16.38
CA ALA A 133 7.85 7.26 -14.93
C ALA A 133 7.15 8.42 -14.21
N GLY A 134 7.39 9.67 -14.62
CA GLY A 134 6.74 10.84 -14.03
C GLY A 134 5.23 10.87 -14.24
N ARG A 135 4.74 10.45 -15.41
CA ARG A 135 3.29 10.37 -15.66
C ARG A 135 2.62 9.27 -14.86
N MET A 136 3.26 8.10 -14.77
CA MET A 136 2.73 7.00 -13.96
C MET A 136 2.72 7.35 -12.47
N ALA A 137 3.79 7.96 -11.96
CA ALA A 137 3.86 8.44 -10.58
C ALA A 137 2.77 9.48 -10.30
N TYR A 138 2.58 10.46 -11.19
CA TYR A 138 1.53 11.48 -11.07
C TYR A 138 0.14 10.87 -11.00
N MET A 139 -0.17 9.98 -11.93
CA MET A 139 -1.47 9.34 -12.04
C MET A 139 -1.77 8.47 -10.81
N PHE A 140 -0.83 7.61 -10.41
CA PHE A 140 -0.99 6.76 -9.24
C PHE A 140 -1.14 7.59 -7.95
N PHE A 141 -0.31 8.62 -7.78
CA PHE A 141 -0.37 9.47 -6.60
C PHE A 141 -1.69 10.22 -6.50
N ASN A 142 -2.08 10.94 -7.55
CA ASN A 142 -3.25 11.82 -7.53
C ASN A 142 -4.58 11.08 -7.61
N GLN A 143 -4.63 9.89 -8.21
CA GLN A 143 -5.88 9.14 -8.36
C GLN A 143 -6.07 8.04 -7.31
N VAL A 144 -5.01 7.66 -6.58
CA VAL A 144 -5.08 6.57 -5.59
C VAL A 144 -4.52 7.00 -4.25
N ALA A 145 -3.24 7.37 -4.17
CA ALA A 145 -2.55 7.58 -2.90
C ALA A 145 -3.15 8.71 -2.05
N VAL A 146 -3.58 9.80 -2.66
CA VAL A 146 -4.18 10.96 -1.96
C VAL A 146 -5.51 10.64 -1.27
N HIS A 147 -6.15 9.54 -1.62
CA HIS A 147 -7.41 9.09 -1.00
C HIS A 147 -7.20 8.23 0.26
N CYS A 148 -5.94 7.96 0.59
CA CYS A 148 -5.56 7.11 1.73
C CYS A 148 -5.29 7.93 2.98
N THR A 149 -5.55 7.35 4.15
CA THR A 149 -5.14 7.90 5.44
C THR A 149 -3.83 7.31 5.91
N HIS A 150 -3.46 6.11 5.43
CA HIS A 150 -2.25 5.37 5.79
C HIS A 150 -1.76 4.57 4.58
N ILE A 151 -0.46 4.35 4.46
CA ILE A 151 0.14 3.60 3.35
C ILE A 151 1.18 2.61 3.87
N ILE A 152 1.13 1.38 3.37
CA ILE A 152 2.19 0.37 3.49
C ILE A 152 2.72 0.08 2.09
N ASP A 153 4.01 0.38 1.87
CA ASP A 153 4.72 0.16 0.61
C ASP A 153 5.64 -1.06 0.76
N LEU A 154 5.36 -2.14 0.00
CA LEU A 154 6.03 -3.42 0.14
C LEU A 154 7.16 -3.56 -0.88
N HIS A 155 8.38 -3.76 -0.37
CA HIS A 155 9.62 -3.87 -1.14
C HIS A 155 10.43 -5.11 -0.79
N THR A 156 11.47 -5.35 -1.56
CA THR A 156 12.54 -6.32 -1.28
C THR A 156 13.91 -5.65 -1.41
N GLY A 157 14.96 -6.35 -1.02
CA GLY A 157 16.30 -6.01 -1.48
C GLY A 157 16.40 -6.10 -3.02
N ALA A 158 17.36 -5.39 -3.59
CA ALA A 158 17.65 -5.49 -5.03
C ALA A 158 18.22 -6.87 -5.38
N ILE A 159 18.41 -7.15 -6.68
CA ILE A 159 19.09 -8.36 -7.16
C ILE A 159 20.46 -8.51 -6.48
N HIS A 160 20.75 -9.70 -5.98
CA HIS A 160 21.94 -10.06 -5.18
C HIS A 160 22.03 -9.34 -3.82
N ARG A 161 20.91 -8.88 -3.28
CA ARG A 161 20.82 -8.26 -1.95
C ARG A 161 19.60 -8.78 -1.21
N THR A 162 19.79 -9.52 -0.16
CA THR A 162 18.72 -10.02 0.70
C THR A 162 18.55 -9.12 1.91
N ASN A 163 17.35 -8.63 2.14
CA ASN A 163 16.99 -7.89 3.33
C ASN A 163 16.36 -8.82 4.38
N LEU A 164 16.79 -8.69 5.64
CA LEU A 164 16.01 -9.17 6.78
C LEU A 164 14.67 -8.43 6.78
N PRO A 165 13.54 -9.07 7.16
CA PRO A 165 12.28 -8.37 7.36
C PRO A 165 12.44 -7.16 8.27
N GLN A 166 12.21 -5.98 7.74
CA GLN A 166 12.43 -4.69 8.41
C GLN A 166 11.46 -3.63 7.91
N ILE A 167 11.21 -2.63 8.76
CA ILE A 167 10.49 -1.42 8.38
C ILE A 167 11.47 -0.26 8.21
N ARG A 168 11.27 0.54 7.17
CA ARG A 168 11.87 1.86 7.02
C ARG A 168 10.78 2.92 7.16
N ALA A 169 10.93 3.81 8.10
CA ALA A 169 9.93 4.82 8.44
C ALA A 169 10.59 6.13 8.89
N ASN A 170 9.88 7.24 8.79
CA ASN A 170 10.23 8.47 9.48
C ASN A 170 9.68 8.39 10.91
N LEU A 171 10.50 8.05 11.89
CA LEU A 171 10.08 7.86 13.27
C LEU A 171 9.90 9.17 14.06
N GLU A 172 10.16 10.32 13.44
CA GLU A 172 9.87 11.65 14.02
C GLU A 172 8.36 11.98 13.91
N ASP A 173 7.65 11.34 12.99
CA ASP A 173 6.19 11.39 12.89
C ASP A 173 5.58 10.30 13.75
N GLU A 174 4.76 10.69 14.73
CA GLU A 174 4.20 9.79 15.75
C GLU A 174 3.31 8.70 15.12
N ALA A 175 2.43 9.06 14.18
CA ALA A 175 1.54 8.09 13.54
C ALA A 175 2.32 7.06 12.70
N THR A 176 3.37 7.51 12.00
CA THR A 176 4.28 6.63 11.26
C THR A 176 5.06 5.70 12.20
N ALA A 177 5.51 6.21 13.35
CA ALA A 177 6.22 5.42 14.35
C ALA A 177 5.31 4.35 14.98
N GLU A 178 4.07 4.67 15.29
CA GLU A 178 3.07 3.71 15.78
C GLU A 178 2.79 2.62 14.76
N MET A 179 2.56 2.98 13.48
CA MET A 179 2.41 2.02 12.39
C MET A 179 3.61 1.08 12.26
N ALA A 180 4.83 1.64 12.31
CA ALA A 180 6.07 0.87 12.19
C ALA A 180 6.22 -0.13 13.34
N LYS A 181 5.88 0.29 14.56
CA LYS A 181 5.88 -0.57 15.75
C LYS A 181 4.81 -1.67 15.67
N ALA A 182 3.60 -1.31 15.24
CA ALA A 182 2.50 -2.25 15.11
C ALA A 182 2.80 -3.36 14.09
N PHE A 183 3.53 -3.07 13.03
CA PHE A 183 3.91 -4.04 12.00
C PHE A 183 4.72 -5.23 12.57
N GLY A 184 5.53 -5.02 13.61
CA GLY A 184 6.15 -6.11 14.37
C GLY A 184 7.35 -6.80 13.72
N THR A 185 8.12 -6.11 12.87
CA THR A 185 9.37 -6.65 12.30
C THR A 185 10.52 -6.68 13.32
N PRO A 186 11.53 -7.55 13.12
CA PRO A 186 12.72 -7.62 13.97
C PRO A 186 13.52 -6.31 14.03
N ALA A 187 13.44 -5.49 12.98
CA ALA A 187 14.14 -4.22 12.89
C ALA A 187 13.24 -3.11 12.34
N VAL A 188 13.31 -1.95 12.98
CA VAL A 188 12.70 -0.70 12.50
C VAL A 188 13.81 0.32 12.33
N ILE A 189 13.95 0.84 11.11
CA ILE A 189 15.02 1.77 10.73
C ILE A 189 14.42 3.17 10.60
N ASN A 190 14.90 4.11 11.44
CA ASN A 190 14.61 5.52 11.20
C ASN A 190 15.31 5.97 9.93
N ALA A 191 14.54 6.26 8.90
CA ALA A 191 15.03 6.59 7.59
C ALA A 191 14.47 7.92 7.12
N SER A 192 15.37 8.85 6.80
CA SER A 192 14.99 10.15 6.22
C SER A 192 14.13 9.98 4.97
N LEU A 193 13.26 10.95 4.75
CA LEU A 193 12.45 11.01 3.53
C LEU A 193 13.34 11.31 2.33
N ARG A 194 13.17 10.54 1.26
CA ARG A 194 13.92 10.71 0.03
C ARG A 194 13.05 11.40 -1.01
N ASN A 195 13.48 12.56 -1.48
CA ASN A 195 12.75 13.30 -2.51
C ASN A 195 12.44 12.43 -3.74
N GLY A 196 11.24 12.59 -4.27
CA GLY A 196 10.75 11.82 -5.41
C GLY A 196 10.25 10.42 -5.08
N SER A 197 10.22 10.01 -3.81
CA SER A 197 9.61 8.75 -3.38
C SER A 197 8.15 8.91 -3.01
N LEU A 198 7.36 7.82 -3.15
CA LEU A 198 5.98 7.78 -2.65
C LEU A 198 5.90 8.19 -1.18
N ARG A 199 6.82 7.69 -0.35
CA ARG A 199 6.88 7.98 1.07
C ARG A 199 7.09 9.47 1.37
N SER A 200 7.98 10.14 0.61
CA SER A 200 8.22 11.57 0.78
C SER A 200 6.99 12.39 0.42
N GLU A 201 6.36 12.09 -0.72
CA GLU A 201 5.23 12.90 -1.19
C GLU A 201 3.96 12.67 -0.36
N ALA A 202 3.72 11.45 0.10
CA ALA A 202 2.59 11.18 0.99
C ALA A 202 2.79 11.85 2.36
N ALA A 203 4.01 11.83 2.91
CA ALA A 203 4.35 12.53 4.15
C ALA A 203 4.14 14.06 4.04
N ASN A 204 4.41 14.67 2.87
CA ASN A 204 4.12 16.08 2.62
C ASN A 204 2.63 16.42 2.71
N LEU A 205 1.74 15.43 2.54
CA LEU A 205 0.29 15.55 2.73
C LEU A 205 -0.18 15.12 4.13
N GLY A 206 0.75 14.79 5.03
CA GLY A 206 0.42 14.29 6.38
C GLY A 206 -0.11 12.85 6.38
N ILE A 207 0.15 12.07 5.33
CA ILE A 207 -0.22 10.65 5.25
C ILE A 207 0.96 9.81 5.76
N PRO A 208 0.83 9.09 6.91
CA PRO A 208 1.86 8.20 7.41
C PRO A 208 2.13 7.05 6.44
N VAL A 209 3.41 6.80 6.18
CA VAL A 209 3.87 5.75 5.26
C VAL A 209 5.00 4.95 5.88
N ILE A 210 4.84 3.65 5.93
CA ILE A 210 5.93 2.72 6.22
C ILE A 210 6.31 1.93 4.98
N THR A 211 7.62 1.66 4.85
CA THR A 211 8.15 0.78 3.80
C THR A 211 8.58 -0.53 4.45
N TYR A 212 7.95 -1.63 4.06
CA TYR A 212 8.39 -2.97 4.44
C TYR A 212 9.41 -3.48 3.43
N GLU A 213 10.55 -3.94 3.90
CA GLU A 213 11.66 -4.44 3.10
C GLU A 213 12.03 -5.85 3.56
N ALA A 214 11.89 -6.87 2.69
CA ALA A 214 12.26 -8.25 3.06
C ALA A 214 12.57 -9.12 1.84
N GLY A 215 13.56 -10.00 1.99
CA GLY A 215 14.01 -10.92 0.94
C GLY A 215 14.75 -10.21 -0.18
N GLU A 216 14.80 -10.84 -1.36
CA GLU A 216 15.53 -10.42 -2.55
C GLU A 216 14.59 -10.30 -3.76
N ALA A 217 14.90 -9.41 -4.68
CA ALA A 217 14.21 -9.27 -5.96
C ALA A 217 14.22 -10.59 -6.78
N LEU A 218 13.20 -10.77 -7.63
CA LEU A 218 13.00 -11.93 -8.51
C LEU A 218 12.84 -13.27 -7.77
N ARG A 219 12.53 -13.26 -6.49
CA ARG A 219 12.32 -14.46 -5.68
C ARG A 219 11.04 -14.36 -4.85
N PHE A 220 10.42 -15.50 -4.60
CA PHE A 220 9.42 -15.65 -3.54
C PHE A 220 10.10 -16.25 -2.32
N ASP A 221 10.20 -15.46 -1.26
CA ASP A 221 10.76 -15.87 0.03
C ASP A 221 9.60 -16.12 1.02
N PRO A 222 9.35 -17.37 1.42
CA PRO A 222 8.23 -17.69 2.31
C PRO A 222 8.29 -16.96 3.65
N ILE A 223 9.50 -16.71 4.19
CA ILE A 223 9.66 -16.01 5.48
C ILE A 223 9.31 -14.53 5.30
N ALA A 224 9.82 -13.91 4.24
CA ALA A 224 9.51 -12.51 3.92
C ALA A 224 8.01 -12.32 3.65
N ILE A 225 7.39 -13.25 2.91
CA ILE A 225 5.95 -13.20 2.60
C ILE A 225 5.12 -13.37 3.87
N ALA A 226 5.41 -14.38 4.70
CA ALA A 226 4.66 -14.64 5.93
C ALA A 226 4.76 -13.46 6.91
N ALA A 227 5.96 -12.91 7.10
CA ALA A 227 6.18 -11.74 7.95
C ALA A 227 5.44 -10.49 7.41
N GLY A 228 5.42 -10.30 6.09
CA GLY A 228 4.67 -9.21 5.46
C GLY A 228 3.16 -9.32 5.68
N VAL A 229 2.57 -10.51 5.44
CA VAL A 229 1.14 -10.76 5.68
C VAL A 229 0.77 -10.53 7.13
N GLN A 230 1.57 -11.03 8.08
CA GLN A 230 1.33 -10.86 9.50
C GLN A 230 1.46 -9.39 9.94
N GLY A 231 2.47 -8.69 9.42
CA GLY A 231 2.70 -7.29 9.75
C GLY A 231 1.58 -6.38 9.26
N VAL A 232 1.07 -6.59 8.04
CA VAL A 232 -0.10 -5.86 7.54
C VAL A 232 -1.33 -6.16 8.40
N ASP A 233 -1.57 -7.43 8.77
CA ASP A 233 -2.69 -7.81 9.63
C ASP A 233 -2.61 -7.12 11.01
N TYR A 234 -1.42 -6.98 11.58
CA TYR A 234 -1.22 -6.26 12.84
C TYR A 234 -1.53 -4.77 12.73
N VAL A 235 -1.14 -4.11 11.64
CA VAL A 235 -1.46 -2.69 11.42
C VAL A 235 -2.96 -2.47 11.20
N MET A 236 -3.68 -3.46 10.67
CA MET A 236 -5.12 -3.40 10.43
C MET A 236 -5.97 -3.52 11.71
N ARG A 237 -5.40 -3.99 12.82
CA ARG A 237 -6.08 -4.21 14.11
C ARG A 237 -5.99 -3.00 15.02
#